data_a4ab72a3b4f0441566910883e384f5d5
#
_entry.id   a4ab72a3b4f0441566910883e384f5d5
#
_cell.length_a   1.000
_cell.length_b   1.000
_cell.length_c   1.000
_cell.angle_alpha   90.00
_cell.angle_beta   90.00
_cell.angle_gamma   90.00
#
_symmetry.space_group_name_H-M   'P 1'
#
loop_
_entity.id
_entity.type
_entity.pdbx_description
1 polymer ?
#
loop_
_entity_poly.entity_id
_entity_poly.type
_entity_poly.pdbx_seq_one_letter_code
_entity_poly.pdbx_strand_id
1 'polypeptide(L)'
;MRHNNIVSAIEWLPEHLFTEEIVEAAVESKEIEVLSHIPGRFLTPGRIERIIAGSTESWHSFELRNIPEAYRSGAVCDYAMRKKTKNITAVPEAMVTREMAEAVIRNGRGDFDILAFIPERLWDAQLAYLALRSYIYDPYYTDSRTDAVMKTGLILGYVPVEVKTQEFYYGMLDGMKILSTVTDAVVPSRFKTAAYYRKMAEHDLSLVPARFYSYEILHAAVCSTEGKNFITDPQFFKPLSVYLDDMLADRLMEKHPYMFGELPKRFKTPERLVIAIDNSKRETNCYIDEETEQSLLTVEVCKAFIRRNGNCPEFPENVWTREFVDYCMAVSYTHLRAHETTLHL
;
A
#
# COMPACT_ATOMS: atom_id res chain seq x y z
N MET A 1 -0.46 -48.15 -10.98
CA MET A 1 0.93 -48.35 -10.56
C MET A 1 1.78 -48.91 -11.70
N ARG A 2 2.07 -48.13 -12.76
CA ARG A 2 2.97 -48.54 -13.90
C ARG A 2 3.66 -47.33 -14.52
N HIS A 3 3.75 -46.19 -13.86
CA HIS A 3 4.25 -44.94 -14.47
C HIS A 3 5.73 -44.63 -14.24
N ASN A 4 6.44 -45.31 -13.34
CA ASN A 4 7.83 -44.98 -13.01
C ASN A 4 8.89 -45.80 -13.76
N ASN A 5 8.53 -46.62 -14.76
CA ASN A 5 9.50 -47.54 -15.34
C ASN A 5 10.31 -46.92 -16.49
N ILE A 6 9.80 -45.93 -17.22
CA ILE A 6 10.48 -45.46 -18.42
C ILE A 6 11.58 -44.44 -18.09
N VAL A 7 11.34 -43.52 -17.16
CA VAL A 7 12.36 -42.54 -16.69
C VAL A 7 13.56 -43.30 -16.14
N SER A 8 13.30 -44.26 -15.22
CA SER A 8 14.36 -45.09 -14.64
C SER A 8 15.10 -45.95 -15.68
N ALA A 9 14.41 -46.34 -16.75
CA ALA A 9 15.04 -47.13 -17.83
C ALA A 9 15.98 -46.28 -18.69
N ILE A 10 15.61 -45.03 -19.00
CA ILE A 10 16.42 -44.16 -19.84
C ILE A 10 17.47 -43.35 -19.07
N GLU A 11 17.30 -43.17 -17.75
CA GLU A 11 18.22 -42.44 -16.88
C GLU A 11 19.66 -43.00 -16.95
N TRP A 12 19.76 -44.32 -17.02
CA TRP A 12 21.05 -45.04 -17.06
C TRP A 12 21.42 -45.55 -18.45
N LEU A 13 20.62 -45.21 -19.49
CA LEU A 13 20.86 -45.67 -20.84
C LEU A 13 22.05 -44.91 -21.48
N PRO A 14 23.13 -45.58 -21.90
CA PRO A 14 24.21 -44.95 -22.61
C PRO A 14 23.73 -44.25 -23.88
N GLU A 15 24.25 -43.08 -24.18
CA GLU A 15 23.77 -42.22 -25.28
C GLU A 15 23.75 -42.92 -26.67
N HIS A 16 24.71 -43.79 -26.90
CA HIS A 16 24.81 -44.51 -28.19
C HIS A 16 23.73 -45.60 -28.40
N LEU A 17 22.99 -45.95 -27.33
CA LEU A 17 21.91 -46.94 -27.40
C LEU A 17 20.52 -46.30 -27.57
N PHE A 18 20.42 -44.95 -27.56
CA PHE A 18 19.17 -44.30 -27.88
C PHE A 18 18.79 -44.48 -29.32
N THR A 19 17.61 -45.04 -29.57
CA THR A 19 16.98 -45.18 -30.91
C THR A 19 15.73 -44.31 -30.98
N GLU A 20 15.23 -44.04 -32.20
CA GLU A 20 13.97 -43.30 -32.39
C GLU A 20 12.80 -43.96 -31.66
N GLU A 21 12.74 -45.28 -31.60
CA GLU A 21 11.67 -46.05 -30.91
C GLU A 21 11.71 -45.83 -29.42
N ILE A 22 12.89 -45.82 -28.79
CA ILE A 22 13.06 -45.53 -27.37
C ILE A 22 12.65 -44.10 -27.05
N VAL A 23 13.04 -43.16 -27.91
CA VAL A 23 12.70 -41.74 -27.73
C VAL A 23 11.20 -41.52 -27.89
N GLU A 24 10.56 -42.12 -28.89
CA GLU A 24 9.10 -42.01 -29.06
C GLU A 24 8.35 -42.64 -27.88
N ALA A 25 8.78 -43.77 -27.35
CA ALA A 25 8.20 -44.36 -26.13
C ALA A 25 8.36 -43.45 -24.93
N ALA A 26 9.51 -42.77 -24.81
CA ALA A 26 9.73 -41.78 -23.75
C ALA A 26 8.82 -40.55 -23.93
N VAL A 27 8.63 -40.07 -25.16
CA VAL A 27 7.68 -38.95 -25.44
C VAL A 27 6.25 -39.33 -25.16
N GLU A 28 5.84 -40.56 -25.48
CA GLU A 28 4.48 -41.05 -25.21
C GLU A 28 4.20 -41.28 -23.74
N SER A 29 5.21 -41.44 -22.88
CA SER A 29 5.04 -41.54 -21.45
C SER A 29 4.46 -40.25 -20.84
N LYS A 30 4.67 -39.11 -21.48
CA LYS A 30 4.27 -37.78 -21.03
C LYS A 30 4.87 -37.38 -19.66
N GLU A 31 5.93 -38.06 -19.25
CA GLU A 31 6.69 -37.75 -18.06
C GLU A 31 7.74 -36.70 -18.40
N ILE A 32 7.64 -35.53 -17.73
CA ILE A 32 8.48 -34.37 -18.09
C ILE A 32 9.98 -34.61 -17.81
N GLU A 33 10.26 -35.48 -16.85
CA GLU A 33 11.61 -35.85 -16.42
C GLU A 33 12.42 -36.51 -17.55
N VAL A 34 11.75 -37.13 -18.51
CA VAL A 34 12.42 -37.75 -19.69
C VAL A 34 13.21 -36.74 -20.51
N LEU A 35 12.82 -35.44 -20.45
CA LEU A 35 13.53 -34.39 -21.19
C LEU A 35 14.98 -34.20 -20.74
N SER A 36 15.29 -34.53 -19.48
CA SER A 36 16.66 -34.42 -18.94
C SER A 36 17.55 -35.58 -19.37
N HIS A 37 16.95 -36.69 -19.83
CA HIS A 37 17.67 -37.93 -20.16
C HIS A 37 17.76 -38.22 -21.68
N ILE A 38 16.85 -37.64 -22.47
CA ILE A 38 16.91 -37.78 -23.94
C ILE A 38 18.07 -36.97 -24.49
N PRO A 39 18.99 -37.59 -25.26
CA PRO A 39 20.09 -36.86 -25.88
C PRO A 39 19.61 -35.75 -26.82
N GLY A 40 20.29 -34.58 -26.79
CA GLY A 40 19.86 -33.38 -27.50
C GLY A 40 19.60 -33.58 -29.01
N ARG A 41 20.32 -34.51 -29.67
CA ARG A 41 20.09 -34.83 -31.09
C ARG A 41 18.69 -35.37 -31.40
N PHE A 42 17.99 -35.95 -30.42
CA PHE A 42 16.63 -36.46 -30.52
C PHE A 42 15.55 -35.49 -30.05
N LEU A 43 15.95 -34.44 -29.33
CA LEU A 43 15.01 -33.41 -28.88
C LEU A 43 14.64 -32.50 -30.05
N THR A 44 13.38 -32.48 -30.38
CA THR A 44 12.83 -31.51 -31.35
C THR A 44 11.74 -30.67 -30.66
N PRO A 45 11.46 -29.44 -31.13
CA PRO A 45 10.39 -28.61 -30.58
C PRO A 45 9.06 -29.36 -30.46
N GLY A 46 8.67 -30.11 -31.50
CA GLY A 46 7.42 -30.87 -31.50
C GLY A 46 7.38 -32.00 -30.48
N ARG A 47 8.48 -32.69 -30.19
CA ARG A 47 8.56 -33.70 -29.11
C ARG A 47 8.44 -33.08 -27.77
N ILE A 48 9.15 -31.98 -27.53
CA ILE A 48 9.09 -31.24 -26.27
C ILE A 48 7.66 -30.74 -26.00
N GLU A 49 7.03 -30.15 -27.01
CA GLU A 49 5.64 -29.69 -26.90
C GLU A 49 4.66 -30.82 -26.61
N ARG A 50 4.83 -32.00 -27.22
CA ARG A 50 3.99 -33.19 -26.96
C ARG A 50 4.14 -33.68 -25.52
N ILE A 51 5.34 -33.75 -24.99
CA ILE A 51 5.60 -34.13 -23.60
C ILE A 51 4.93 -33.11 -22.65
N ILE A 52 5.18 -31.84 -22.89
CA ILE A 52 4.63 -30.76 -22.09
C ILE A 52 3.10 -30.72 -22.09
N ALA A 53 2.49 -30.82 -23.28
CA ALA A 53 1.04 -30.81 -23.43
C ALA A 53 0.35 -32.02 -22.79
N GLY A 54 1.04 -33.14 -22.72
CA GLY A 54 0.53 -34.39 -22.15
C GLY A 54 0.85 -34.61 -20.68
N SER A 55 1.73 -33.80 -20.09
CA SER A 55 2.18 -33.99 -18.71
C SER A 55 1.07 -33.67 -17.71
N THR A 56 0.74 -34.69 -16.90
CA THR A 56 -0.21 -34.57 -15.78
C THR A 56 0.50 -34.39 -14.43
N GLU A 57 1.81 -34.31 -14.43
CA GLU A 57 2.60 -34.34 -13.21
C GLU A 57 2.48 -33.09 -12.35
N SER A 58 2.66 -33.35 -11.08
CA SER A 58 2.64 -32.35 -10.05
C SER A 58 3.80 -31.36 -10.21
N TRP A 59 3.51 -30.14 -9.99
CA TRP A 59 4.23 -28.90 -10.20
C TRP A 59 5.62 -28.78 -9.55
N HIS A 60 6.16 -29.82 -8.89
CA HIS A 60 7.40 -29.71 -8.10
C HIS A 60 8.71 -30.01 -8.85
N SER A 61 8.67 -30.69 -9.98
CA SER A 61 9.89 -31.24 -10.61
C SER A 61 10.33 -30.58 -11.92
N PHE A 62 9.50 -29.76 -12.59
CA PHE A 62 9.89 -29.19 -13.87
C PHE A 62 10.88 -28.04 -13.74
N GLU A 63 12.10 -28.23 -14.23
CA GLU A 63 13.13 -27.20 -14.30
C GLU A 63 13.54 -26.92 -15.75
N LEU A 64 13.26 -25.70 -16.23
CA LEU A 64 13.56 -25.28 -17.61
C LEU A 64 15.05 -25.39 -17.96
N ARG A 65 15.94 -25.26 -16.97
CA ARG A 65 17.39 -25.42 -17.20
C ARG A 65 17.79 -26.78 -17.73
N ASN A 66 16.96 -27.82 -17.53
CA ASN A 66 17.22 -29.17 -18.05
C ASN A 66 16.92 -29.28 -19.55
N ILE A 67 16.24 -28.30 -20.15
CA ILE A 67 15.98 -28.20 -21.56
C ILE A 67 17.12 -27.40 -22.20
N PRO A 68 17.81 -27.94 -23.23
CA PRO A 68 18.82 -27.17 -23.97
C PRO A 68 18.24 -25.86 -24.50
N GLU A 69 19.01 -24.77 -24.42
CA GLU A 69 18.54 -23.42 -24.74
C GLU A 69 17.91 -23.31 -26.14
N ALA A 70 18.49 -24.00 -27.13
CA ALA A 70 17.99 -24.04 -28.52
C ALA A 70 16.54 -24.57 -28.64
N TYR A 71 16.03 -25.25 -27.64
CA TYR A 71 14.67 -25.82 -27.60
C TYR A 71 13.71 -25.12 -26.65
N ARG A 72 14.16 -24.05 -26.01
CA ARG A 72 13.32 -23.23 -25.13
C ARG A 72 12.47 -22.27 -25.94
N SER A 73 11.44 -22.80 -26.63
CA SER A 73 10.46 -21.96 -27.33
C SER A 73 9.62 -21.13 -26.35
N GLY A 74 8.94 -20.11 -26.86
CA GLY A 74 8.04 -19.29 -26.05
C GLY A 74 7.00 -20.15 -25.30
N ALA A 75 6.40 -21.14 -25.97
CA ALA A 75 5.42 -22.06 -25.37
C ALA A 75 6.02 -22.89 -24.22
N VAL A 76 7.27 -23.36 -24.39
CA VAL A 76 8.00 -24.10 -23.34
C VAL A 76 8.32 -23.22 -22.17
N CYS A 77 8.77 -21.98 -22.41
CA CYS A 77 9.04 -20.99 -21.36
C CYS A 77 7.78 -20.62 -20.60
N ASP A 78 6.67 -20.36 -21.31
CA ASP A 78 5.37 -20.05 -20.68
C ASP A 78 4.87 -21.20 -19.81
N TYR A 79 5.00 -22.43 -20.30
CA TYR A 79 4.65 -23.59 -19.50
C TYR A 79 5.49 -23.71 -18.25
N ALA A 80 6.82 -23.56 -18.38
CA ALA A 80 7.76 -23.62 -17.28
C ALA A 80 7.45 -22.57 -16.20
N MET A 81 7.15 -21.34 -16.63
CA MET A 81 6.81 -20.25 -15.74
C MET A 81 5.50 -20.47 -14.99
N ARG A 82 4.49 -21.05 -15.65
CA ARG A 82 3.24 -21.44 -14.96
C ARG A 82 3.45 -22.50 -13.88
N LYS A 83 4.41 -23.41 -14.10
CA LYS A 83 4.73 -24.46 -13.11
C LYS A 83 5.54 -23.91 -11.93
N LYS A 84 6.55 -23.10 -12.19
CA LYS A 84 7.45 -22.57 -11.17
C LYS A 84 8.08 -21.26 -11.65
N THR A 85 7.79 -20.17 -11.01
CA THR A 85 8.31 -18.85 -11.41
C THR A 85 9.83 -18.74 -11.34
N LYS A 86 10.48 -19.57 -10.53
CA LYS A 86 11.96 -19.66 -10.46
C LYS A 86 12.59 -20.11 -11.78
N ASN A 87 11.84 -20.70 -12.70
CA ASN A 87 12.29 -21.04 -14.04
C ASN A 87 12.70 -19.82 -14.88
N ILE A 88 12.35 -18.59 -14.48
CA ILE A 88 12.79 -17.36 -15.15
C ILE A 88 14.30 -17.31 -15.30
N THR A 89 15.04 -17.88 -14.35
CA THR A 89 16.51 -17.94 -14.39
C THR A 89 17.08 -18.69 -15.60
N ALA A 90 16.24 -19.46 -16.29
CA ALA A 90 16.60 -20.23 -17.47
C ALA A 90 15.84 -19.80 -18.74
N VAL A 91 14.96 -18.79 -18.63
CA VAL A 91 14.28 -18.21 -19.79
C VAL A 91 15.26 -17.32 -20.54
N PRO A 92 15.44 -17.48 -21.88
CA PRO A 92 16.24 -16.54 -22.65
C PRO A 92 15.70 -15.10 -22.48
N GLU A 93 16.58 -14.15 -22.27
CA GLU A 93 16.20 -12.76 -21.96
C GLU A 93 15.21 -12.16 -22.97
N ALA A 94 15.41 -12.43 -24.26
CA ALA A 94 14.53 -11.96 -25.33
C ALA A 94 13.11 -12.51 -25.24
N MET A 95 12.91 -13.65 -24.57
CA MET A 95 11.62 -14.32 -24.42
C MET A 95 10.91 -13.98 -23.11
N VAL A 96 11.57 -13.29 -22.18
CA VAL A 96 10.91 -12.84 -20.93
C VAL A 96 9.84 -11.83 -21.27
N THR A 97 8.59 -12.15 -20.93
CA THR A 97 7.43 -11.27 -21.14
C THR A 97 7.08 -10.48 -19.89
N ARG A 98 6.21 -9.50 -20.06
CA ARG A 98 5.68 -8.70 -18.93
C ARG A 98 4.93 -9.58 -17.92
N GLU A 99 4.13 -10.51 -18.41
CA GLU A 99 3.35 -11.44 -17.59
C GLU A 99 4.25 -12.36 -16.76
N MET A 100 5.37 -12.81 -17.34
CA MET A 100 6.38 -13.60 -16.62
C MET A 100 7.02 -12.77 -15.50
N ALA A 101 7.40 -11.53 -15.78
CA ALA A 101 7.96 -10.62 -14.78
C ALA A 101 6.99 -10.35 -13.62
N GLU A 102 5.72 -10.09 -13.94
CA GLU A 102 4.69 -9.90 -12.92
C GLU A 102 4.45 -11.16 -12.08
N ALA A 103 4.43 -12.34 -12.72
CA ALA A 103 4.28 -13.61 -12.02
C ALA A 103 5.44 -13.87 -11.04
N VAL A 104 6.68 -13.57 -11.47
CA VAL A 104 7.87 -13.65 -10.61
C VAL A 104 7.74 -12.73 -9.41
N ILE A 105 7.36 -11.48 -9.63
CA ILE A 105 7.21 -10.49 -8.57
C ILE A 105 6.12 -10.90 -7.56
N ARG A 106 4.97 -11.37 -8.03
CA ARG A 106 3.84 -11.77 -7.17
C ARG A 106 4.13 -13.03 -6.35
N ASN A 107 4.97 -13.94 -6.86
CA ASN A 107 5.23 -15.24 -6.24
C ASN A 107 6.64 -15.36 -5.64
N GLY A 108 7.50 -14.38 -5.79
CA GLY A 108 8.92 -14.42 -5.43
C GLY A 108 9.25 -14.38 -3.93
N ARG A 109 8.27 -14.12 -3.08
CA ARG A 109 8.28 -14.16 -1.59
C ARG A 109 9.67 -14.09 -0.96
N GLY A 110 10.35 -12.94 -1.05
CA GLY A 110 11.61 -12.68 -0.36
C GLY A 110 12.89 -13.10 -1.11
N ASP A 111 12.80 -13.73 -2.26
CA ASP A 111 13.94 -14.02 -3.13
C ASP A 111 14.17 -12.81 -4.08
N PHE A 112 14.94 -11.82 -3.59
CA PHE A 112 15.21 -10.58 -4.36
C PHE A 112 16.10 -10.85 -5.58
N ASP A 113 16.98 -11.85 -5.51
CA ASP A 113 17.91 -12.15 -6.58
C ASP A 113 17.21 -12.56 -7.89
N ILE A 114 16.00 -13.05 -7.78
CA ILE A 114 15.19 -13.41 -8.94
C ILE A 114 14.82 -12.19 -9.79
N LEU A 115 14.80 -10.98 -9.21
CA LEU A 115 14.51 -9.74 -9.93
C LEU A 115 15.60 -9.39 -10.95
N ALA A 116 16.83 -9.89 -10.77
CA ALA A 116 17.94 -9.72 -11.70
C ALA A 116 17.67 -10.36 -13.08
N PHE A 117 16.72 -11.30 -13.14
CA PHE A 117 16.36 -11.99 -14.40
C PHE A 117 15.22 -11.29 -15.15
N ILE A 118 14.72 -10.17 -14.63
CA ILE A 118 13.75 -9.32 -15.32
C ILE A 118 14.53 -8.34 -16.20
N PRO A 119 14.39 -8.40 -17.55
CA PRO A 119 15.10 -7.50 -18.44
C PRO A 119 14.81 -6.02 -18.20
N GLU A 120 15.81 -5.16 -18.34
CA GLU A 120 15.67 -3.71 -18.15
C GLU A 120 14.52 -3.09 -18.96
N ARG A 121 14.33 -3.60 -20.22
CA ARG A 121 13.27 -3.14 -21.12
C ARG A 121 11.85 -3.31 -20.59
N LEU A 122 11.64 -4.17 -19.60
CA LEU A 122 10.33 -4.44 -19.00
C LEU A 122 10.05 -3.57 -17.77
N TRP A 123 11.08 -2.97 -17.20
CA TRP A 123 10.91 -2.12 -16.04
C TRP A 123 10.27 -0.78 -16.42
N ASP A 124 9.15 -0.50 -15.82
CA ASP A 124 8.48 0.80 -15.77
C ASP A 124 8.04 1.10 -14.34
N ALA A 125 7.44 2.26 -14.12
CA ALA A 125 6.98 2.67 -12.81
C ALA A 125 5.94 1.67 -12.22
N GLN A 126 5.08 1.08 -13.05
CA GLN A 126 4.05 0.16 -12.59
C GLN A 126 4.64 -1.16 -12.10
N LEU A 127 5.63 -1.71 -12.85
CA LEU A 127 6.31 -2.94 -12.44
C LEU A 127 7.13 -2.72 -11.17
N ALA A 128 7.81 -1.59 -11.08
CA ALA A 128 8.56 -1.21 -9.89
C ALA A 128 7.64 -1.07 -8.66
N TYR A 129 6.47 -0.43 -8.81
CA TYR A 129 5.49 -0.34 -7.72
C TYR A 129 4.91 -1.71 -7.36
N LEU A 130 4.70 -2.60 -8.33
CA LEU A 130 4.27 -3.97 -8.05
C LEU A 130 5.32 -4.71 -7.22
N ALA A 131 6.60 -4.60 -7.59
CA ALA A 131 7.70 -5.21 -6.85
C ALA A 131 7.77 -4.66 -5.40
N LEU A 132 7.76 -3.35 -5.25
CA LEU A 132 7.77 -2.70 -3.95
C LEU A 132 6.60 -3.18 -3.06
N ARG A 133 5.38 -3.25 -3.61
CA ARG A 133 4.20 -3.74 -2.87
C ARG A 133 4.32 -5.22 -2.48
N SER A 134 4.82 -6.06 -3.39
CA SER A 134 4.85 -7.50 -3.18
C SER A 134 5.94 -7.94 -2.19
N TYR A 135 7.05 -7.21 -2.12
CA TYR A 135 8.19 -7.60 -1.29
C TYR A 135 8.28 -6.86 0.04
N ILE A 136 7.70 -5.67 0.14
CA ILE A 136 7.76 -4.86 1.38
C ILE A 136 6.51 -5.09 2.24
N TYR A 137 5.35 -5.29 1.61
CA TYR A 137 4.09 -5.49 2.30
C TYR A 137 3.80 -6.98 2.50
N ASP A 138 4.45 -7.61 3.48
CA ASP A 138 4.03 -8.91 3.99
C ASP A 138 3.23 -8.69 5.29
N PRO A 139 1.90 -8.99 5.29
CA PRO A 139 1.07 -8.79 6.47
C PRO A 139 1.45 -9.71 7.66
N TYR A 140 2.27 -10.73 7.41
CA TYR A 140 2.72 -11.68 8.43
C TYR A 140 4.10 -11.37 9.02
N TYR A 141 4.87 -10.48 8.39
CA TYR A 141 6.17 -10.04 8.90
C TYR A 141 6.09 -8.56 9.27
N THR A 142 6.09 -8.28 10.56
CA THR A 142 6.35 -6.94 11.10
C THR A 142 7.84 -6.62 10.95
N ASP A 143 8.26 -6.41 9.71
CA ASP A 143 9.62 -5.99 9.43
C ASP A 143 9.90 -4.66 10.14
N SER A 144 11.07 -4.55 10.72
CA SER A 144 11.51 -3.27 11.25
C SER A 144 11.59 -2.23 10.14
N ARG A 145 11.44 -0.94 10.49
CA ARG A 145 11.62 0.16 9.53
C ARG A 145 12.94 0.03 8.74
N THR A 146 13.99 -0.41 9.39
CA THR A 146 15.31 -0.63 8.78
C THR A 146 15.25 -1.67 7.68
N ASP A 147 14.56 -2.80 7.91
CA ASP A 147 14.41 -3.86 6.91
C ASP A 147 13.60 -3.37 5.71
N ALA A 148 12.53 -2.60 5.94
CA ALA A 148 11.71 -2.04 4.86
C ALA A 148 12.52 -1.06 3.99
N VAL A 149 13.38 -0.22 4.59
CA VAL A 149 14.28 0.69 3.85
C VAL A 149 15.30 -0.12 3.04
N MET A 150 15.91 -1.15 3.64
CA MET A 150 16.88 -2.00 2.96
C MET A 150 16.25 -2.73 1.78
N LYS A 151 15.11 -3.37 1.97
CA LYS A 151 14.36 -4.06 0.91
C LYS A 151 13.97 -3.11 -0.22
N THR A 152 13.48 -1.92 0.12
CA THR A 152 13.18 -0.89 -0.87
C THR A 152 14.43 -0.52 -1.69
N GLY A 153 15.56 -0.31 -1.02
CA GLY A 153 16.83 -0.02 -1.68
C GLY A 153 17.29 -1.13 -2.63
N LEU A 154 17.16 -2.40 -2.20
CA LEU A 154 17.47 -3.57 -3.04
C LEU A 154 16.59 -3.61 -4.30
N ILE A 155 15.28 -3.45 -4.16
CA ILE A 155 14.36 -3.46 -5.31
C ILE A 155 14.69 -2.31 -6.26
N LEU A 156 14.91 -1.10 -5.73
CA LEU A 156 15.29 0.07 -6.54
C LEU A 156 16.64 -0.10 -7.23
N GLY A 157 17.49 -1.00 -6.74
CA GLY A 157 18.74 -1.39 -7.39
C GLY A 157 18.52 -2.06 -8.76
N TYR A 158 17.43 -2.83 -8.92
CA TYR A 158 17.07 -3.48 -10.18
C TYR A 158 16.30 -2.56 -11.14
N VAL A 159 15.69 -1.50 -10.64
CA VAL A 159 14.94 -0.56 -11.47
C VAL A 159 15.90 0.36 -12.23
N PRO A 160 15.79 0.48 -13.58
CA PRO A 160 16.63 1.37 -14.38
C PRO A 160 16.57 2.83 -13.93
N VAL A 161 17.64 3.58 -14.14
CA VAL A 161 17.73 4.98 -13.70
C VAL A 161 16.72 5.88 -14.43
N GLU A 162 16.39 5.55 -15.67
CA GLU A 162 15.42 6.25 -16.51
C GLU A 162 14.00 6.17 -15.94
N VAL A 163 13.66 5.10 -15.25
CA VAL A 163 12.37 4.92 -14.58
C VAL A 163 12.32 5.72 -13.28
N LYS A 164 13.46 5.92 -12.62
CA LYS A 164 13.57 6.59 -11.31
C LYS A 164 13.51 8.11 -11.43
N THR A 165 12.44 8.61 -12.05
CA THR A 165 12.17 10.05 -12.22
C THR A 165 11.61 10.67 -10.93
N GLN A 166 11.45 11.99 -10.95
CA GLN A 166 10.76 12.72 -9.86
C GLN A 166 9.32 12.20 -9.67
N GLU A 167 8.60 12.01 -10.77
CA GLU A 167 7.22 11.52 -10.77
C GLU A 167 7.13 10.10 -10.19
N PHE A 168 8.11 9.25 -10.49
CA PHE A 168 8.22 7.92 -9.90
C PHE A 168 8.29 8.00 -8.37
N TYR A 169 9.21 8.81 -7.82
CA TYR A 169 9.33 8.94 -6.37
C TYR A 169 8.12 9.60 -5.72
N TYR A 170 7.45 10.51 -6.42
CA TYR A 170 6.21 11.12 -5.93
C TYR A 170 5.06 10.11 -5.94
N GLY A 171 4.99 9.27 -6.97
CA GLY A 171 4.01 8.18 -7.03
C GLY A 171 4.20 7.12 -5.93
N MET A 172 5.42 6.96 -5.41
CA MET A 172 5.65 6.11 -4.23
C MET A 172 4.89 6.61 -3.00
N LEU A 173 4.70 7.90 -2.83
CA LEU A 173 3.92 8.46 -1.73
C LEU A 173 2.43 8.20 -1.90
N ASP A 174 1.89 8.32 -3.13
CA ASP A 174 0.44 8.18 -3.38
C ASP A 174 -0.04 6.73 -3.46
N GLY A 175 0.73 5.91 -4.14
CA GLY A 175 0.27 4.59 -4.59
C GLY A 175 0.59 3.46 -3.64
N MET A 176 1.44 3.70 -2.66
CA MET A 176 1.93 2.65 -1.81
C MET A 176 1.64 3.02 -0.36
N LYS A 177 0.95 2.12 0.35
CA LYS A 177 0.86 2.19 1.83
C LYS A 177 2.22 1.93 2.49
N ILE A 178 3.32 2.18 1.76
CA ILE A 178 4.66 2.16 2.32
C ILE A 178 4.74 3.33 3.26
N LEU A 179 5.26 3.07 4.44
CA LEU A 179 5.51 4.10 5.43
C LEU A 179 6.23 5.28 4.76
N SER A 180 5.66 6.46 4.85
CA SER A 180 6.24 7.71 4.34
C SER A 180 7.71 7.88 4.73
N THR A 181 8.08 7.39 5.92
CA THR A 181 9.46 7.33 6.43
C THR A 181 10.38 6.47 5.59
N VAL A 182 9.90 5.37 5.00
CA VAL A 182 10.70 4.49 4.11
C VAL A 182 10.92 5.19 2.79
N THR A 183 9.87 5.80 2.23
CA THR A 183 9.96 6.57 0.99
C THR A 183 10.95 7.73 1.15
N ASP A 184 10.85 8.50 2.24
CA ASP A 184 11.79 9.59 2.48
C ASP A 184 13.24 9.12 2.57
N ALA A 185 13.50 7.97 3.18
CA ALA A 185 14.85 7.44 3.32
C ALA A 185 15.52 7.08 1.97
N VAL A 186 14.73 6.64 0.97
CA VAL A 186 15.26 6.16 -0.32
C VAL A 186 15.20 7.20 -1.44
N VAL A 187 14.43 8.27 -1.27
CA VAL A 187 14.33 9.36 -2.28
C VAL A 187 15.65 10.15 -2.33
N PRO A 188 16.28 10.28 -3.51
CA PRO A 188 17.48 11.09 -3.66
C PRO A 188 17.24 12.57 -3.30
N SER A 189 18.22 13.19 -2.63
CA SER A 189 18.11 14.58 -2.14
C SER A 189 17.73 15.59 -3.23
N ARG A 190 18.16 15.35 -4.49
CA ARG A 190 17.82 16.22 -5.65
C ARG A 190 16.31 16.29 -5.94
N PHE A 191 15.54 15.30 -5.52
CA PHE A 191 14.08 15.23 -5.70
C PHE A 191 13.30 15.69 -4.46
N LYS A 192 13.98 15.95 -3.34
CA LYS A 192 13.36 16.45 -2.10
C LYS A 192 13.14 17.97 -2.18
N THR A 193 12.30 18.38 -3.11
CA THR A 193 11.92 19.77 -3.37
C THR A 193 10.75 20.22 -2.49
N ALA A 194 10.36 21.49 -2.56
CA ALA A 194 9.16 21.99 -1.90
C ALA A 194 7.90 21.21 -2.34
N ALA A 195 7.79 20.86 -3.64
CA ALA A 195 6.68 20.06 -4.16
C ALA A 195 6.65 18.64 -3.56
N TYR A 196 7.82 18.01 -3.37
CA TYR A 196 7.93 16.73 -2.67
C TYR A 196 7.44 16.84 -1.23
N TYR A 197 7.88 17.85 -0.49
CA TYR A 197 7.48 18.02 0.90
C TYR A 197 6.02 18.44 1.07
N ARG A 198 5.45 19.15 0.10
CA ARG A 198 4.02 19.42 0.06
C ARG A 198 3.23 18.10 0.01
N LYS A 199 3.65 17.18 -0.86
CA LYS A 199 3.02 15.86 -0.96
C LYS A 199 3.28 15.01 0.27
N MET A 200 4.49 15.05 0.83
CA MET A 200 4.82 14.38 2.08
C MET A 200 3.92 14.85 3.23
N ALA A 201 3.57 16.12 3.29
CA ALA A 201 2.70 16.68 4.33
C ALA A 201 1.27 16.09 4.33
N GLU A 202 0.82 15.55 3.20
CA GLU A 202 -0.47 14.83 3.11
C GLU A 202 -0.41 13.49 3.88
N HIS A 203 0.77 12.88 3.97
CA HIS A 203 0.99 11.57 4.55
C HIS A 203 1.65 11.62 5.94
N ASP A 204 2.68 12.43 6.08
CA ASP A 204 3.48 12.50 7.30
C ASP A 204 4.19 13.85 7.43
N LEU A 205 3.57 14.76 8.16
CA LEU A 205 4.10 16.11 8.40
C LEU A 205 5.41 16.09 9.22
N SER A 206 5.64 15.03 10.02
CA SER A 206 6.85 14.91 10.85
C SER A 206 8.13 14.78 10.03
N LEU A 207 8.01 14.41 8.76
CA LEU A 207 9.13 14.29 7.82
C LEU A 207 9.40 15.56 7.03
N VAL A 208 8.58 16.59 7.20
CA VAL A 208 8.75 17.88 6.49
C VAL A 208 9.69 18.76 7.31
N PRO A 209 10.89 19.09 6.79
CA PRO A 209 11.79 20.00 7.48
C PRO A 209 11.19 21.41 7.63
N ALA A 210 11.38 22.04 8.78
CA ALA A 210 10.78 23.34 9.12
C ALA A 210 11.08 24.44 8.08
N ARG A 211 12.22 24.37 7.38
CA ARG A 211 12.57 25.33 6.31
C ARG A 211 11.61 25.31 5.11
N PHE A 212 10.78 24.27 4.97
CA PHE A 212 9.75 24.15 3.93
C PHE A 212 8.35 24.53 4.42
N TYR A 213 8.19 24.87 5.70
CA TYR A 213 6.90 25.25 6.25
C TYR A 213 6.36 26.49 5.50
N SER A 214 5.14 26.37 5.02
CA SER A 214 4.46 27.39 4.23
C SER A 214 2.94 27.15 4.31
N TYR A 215 2.18 28.05 3.72
CA TYR A 215 0.74 27.89 3.53
C TYR A 215 0.40 26.59 2.79
N GLU A 216 1.13 26.27 1.72
CA GLU A 216 0.89 25.08 0.90
C GLU A 216 1.13 23.78 1.68
N ILE A 217 2.10 23.76 2.60
CA ILE A 217 2.36 22.63 3.49
C ILE A 217 1.21 22.47 4.49
N LEU A 218 0.80 23.57 5.13
CA LEU A 218 -0.34 23.53 6.06
C LEU A 218 -1.63 23.10 5.34
N HIS A 219 -1.89 23.68 4.17
CA HIS A 219 -3.05 23.33 3.34
C HIS A 219 -3.05 21.84 2.98
N ALA A 220 -1.94 21.30 2.53
CA ALA A 220 -1.80 19.88 2.19
C ALA A 220 -2.09 18.99 3.39
N ALA A 221 -1.52 19.28 4.56
CA ALA A 221 -1.73 18.52 5.78
C ALA A 221 -3.18 18.58 6.29
N VAL A 222 -3.79 19.79 6.31
CA VAL A 222 -5.18 19.98 6.77
C VAL A 222 -6.19 19.37 5.81
N CYS A 223 -5.97 19.49 4.49
CA CYS A 223 -6.90 18.97 3.47
C CYS A 223 -6.71 17.48 3.16
N SER A 224 -5.64 16.85 3.63
CA SER A 224 -5.39 15.42 3.43
C SER A 224 -6.58 14.56 3.86
N THR A 225 -6.83 13.49 3.10
CA THR A 225 -7.77 12.43 3.48
C THR A 225 -7.08 11.31 4.27
N GLU A 226 -5.75 11.33 4.35
CA GLU A 226 -4.95 10.37 5.11
C GLU A 226 -5.06 10.66 6.61
N GLY A 227 -5.48 9.68 7.39
CA GLY A 227 -5.85 9.88 8.80
C GLY A 227 -4.71 10.04 9.80
N LYS A 228 -3.44 10.05 9.39
CA LYS A 228 -2.27 10.02 10.29
C LYS A 228 -1.12 10.91 9.83
N ASN A 229 -1.41 12.11 9.39
CA ASN A 229 -0.37 13.03 8.91
C ASN A 229 0.29 13.91 10.00
N PHE A 230 0.00 13.65 11.27
CA PHE A 230 0.55 14.36 12.44
C PHE A 230 0.21 15.86 12.52
N ILE A 231 -0.74 16.37 11.73
CA ILE A 231 -1.18 17.78 11.84
C ILE A 231 -1.72 18.11 13.23
N THR A 232 -2.20 17.11 13.94
CA THR A 232 -2.80 17.25 15.28
C THR A 232 -1.78 17.21 16.41
N ASP A 233 -0.50 16.97 16.09
CA ASP A 233 0.58 17.09 17.08
C ASP A 233 0.98 18.57 17.21
N PRO A 234 0.88 19.15 18.43
CA PRO A 234 1.23 20.56 18.66
C PRO A 234 2.67 20.92 18.23
N GLN A 235 3.59 19.96 18.28
CA GLN A 235 4.97 20.18 17.87
C GLN A 235 5.06 20.61 16.40
N PHE A 236 4.22 20.04 15.53
CA PHE A 236 4.21 20.34 14.10
C PHE A 236 3.19 21.43 13.78
N PHE A 237 2.04 21.44 14.46
CA PHE A 237 0.99 22.43 14.20
C PHE A 237 1.40 23.85 14.61
N LYS A 238 1.95 24.06 15.81
CA LYS A 238 2.29 25.40 16.31
C LYS A 238 3.16 26.24 15.37
N PRO A 239 4.28 25.70 14.83
CA PRO A 239 5.07 26.44 13.86
C PRO A 239 4.33 26.75 12.54
N LEU A 240 3.41 25.89 12.12
CA LEU A 240 2.61 26.06 10.90
C LEU A 240 1.41 26.97 11.09
N SER A 241 0.93 27.15 12.33
CA SER A 241 -0.26 27.97 12.62
C SER A 241 -0.14 29.43 12.22
N VAL A 242 1.08 29.93 11.99
CA VAL A 242 1.32 31.28 11.46
C VAL A 242 0.75 31.46 10.03
N TYR A 243 0.63 30.38 9.29
CA TYR A 243 0.07 30.34 7.93
C TYR A 243 -1.44 30.04 7.91
N LEU A 244 -2.06 29.87 9.07
CA LEU A 244 -3.48 29.55 9.16
C LEU A 244 -4.32 30.75 8.72
N ASP A 245 -5.31 30.50 7.87
CA ASP A 245 -6.39 31.42 7.49
C ASP A 245 -7.75 30.88 7.94
N ASP A 246 -8.81 31.64 7.70
CA ASP A 246 -10.17 31.27 8.13
C ASP A 246 -10.63 29.98 7.46
N MET A 247 -10.36 29.79 6.18
CA MET A 247 -10.76 28.58 5.42
C MET A 247 -10.10 27.33 6.02
N LEU A 248 -8.78 27.38 6.27
CA LEU A 248 -8.05 26.25 6.83
C LEU A 248 -8.43 25.99 8.30
N ALA A 249 -8.73 27.04 9.06
CA ALA A 249 -9.22 26.91 10.44
C ALA A 249 -10.58 26.19 10.47
N ASP A 250 -11.52 26.56 9.59
CA ASP A 250 -12.82 25.91 9.48
C ASP A 250 -12.64 24.43 9.05
N ARG A 251 -11.80 24.18 8.06
CA ARG A 251 -11.50 22.82 7.58
C ARG A 251 -10.83 21.95 8.64
N LEU A 252 -9.96 22.54 9.47
CA LEU A 252 -9.32 21.84 10.57
C LEU A 252 -10.37 21.42 11.63
N MET A 253 -11.35 22.30 11.93
CA MET A 253 -12.42 21.98 12.86
C MET A 253 -13.38 20.90 12.33
N GLU A 254 -13.64 20.87 11.03
CA GLU A 254 -14.43 19.80 10.39
C GLU A 254 -13.78 18.42 10.55
N LYS A 255 -12.45 18.34 10.40
CA LYS A 255 -11.71 17.07 10.40
C LYS A 255 -11.14 16.68 11.76
N HIS A 256 -10.67 17.64 12.50
CA HIS A 256 -9.95 17.48 13.75
C HIS A 256 -10.51 18.39 14.85
N PRO A 257 -11.78 18.22 15.24
CA PRO A 257 -12.48 19.12 16.16
C PRO A 257 -11.76 19.31 17.50
N TYR A 258 -11.05 18.30 17.98
CA TYR A 258 -10.29 18.35 19.23
C TYR A 258 -9.07 19.31 19.18
N MET A 259 -8.71 19.81 18.00
CA MET A 259 -7.66 20.81 17.83
C MET A 259 -8.13 22.25 18.16
N PHE A 260 -9.39 22.45 18.55
CA PHE A 260 -9.90 23.78 18.87
C PHE A 260 -9.05 24.49 19.95
N GLY A 261 -8.63 23.77 20.98
CA GLY A 261 -7.76 24.28 22.04
C GLY A 261 -6.40 24.79 21.54
N GLU A 262 -5.86 24.18 20.48
CA GLU A 262 -4.55 24.51 19.91
C GLU A 262 -4.61 25.68 18.89
N LEU A 263 -5.82 26.12 18.49
CA LEU A 263 -5.96 27.25 17.58
C LEU A 263 -5.38 28.54 18.19
N PRO A 264 -4.70 29.39 17.38
CA PRO A 264 -4.37 30.74 17.79
C PRO A 264 -5.63 31.52 18.21
N LYS A 265 -5.55 32.37 19.22
CA LYS A 265 -6.69 33.11 19.80
C LYS A 265 -7.57 33.78 18.74
N ARG A 266 -6.98 34.38 17.70
CA ARG A 266 -7.73 35.05 16.62
C ARG A 266 -8.69 34.15 15.85
N PHE A 267 -8.46 32.82 15.89
CA PHE A 267 -9.30 31.83 15.22
C PHE A 267 -10.24 31.09 16.16
N LYS A 268 -10.14 31.30 17.47
CA LYS A 268 -11.09 30.75 18.45
C LYS A 268 -12.34 31.61 18.45
N THR A 269 -13.31 31.25 17.60
CA THR A 269 -14.60 31.94 17.50
C THR A 269 -15.74 31.01 17.88
N PRO A 270 -16.91 31.57 18.32
CA PRO A 270 -18.08 30.76 18.62
C PRO A 270 -18.52 29.88 17.43
N GLU A 271 -18.48 30.42 16.22
CA GLU A 271 -18.88 29.69 15.01
C GLU A 271 -18.00 28.45 14.78
N ARG A 272 -16.69 28.59 14.95
CA ARG A 272 -15.74 27.45 14.83
C ARG A 272 -15.92 26.45 15.96
N LEU A 273 -16.25 26.92 17.15
CA LEU A 273 -16.57 26.02 18.26
C LEU A 273 -17.82 25.18 17.94
N VAL A 274 -18.84 25.76 17.31
CA VAL A 274 -20.01 25.04 16.81
C VAL A 274 -19.59 23.97 15.79
N ILE A 275 -18.75 24.33 14.79
CA ILE A 275 -18.24 23.36 13.80
C ILE A 275 -17.51 22.22 14.51
N ALA A 276 -16.65 22.52 15.46
CA ALA A 276 -15.91 21.52 16.23
C ALA A 276 -16.85 20.59 17.03
N ILE A 277 -17.86 21.14 17.71
CA ILE A 277 -18.84 20.35 18.46
C ILE A 277 -19.63 19.44 17.53
N ASP A 278 -20.14 19.95 16.41
CA ASP A 278 -20.98 19.19 15.48
C ASP A 278 -20.20 18.04 14.79
N ASN A 279 -18.90 18.21 14.56
CA ASN A 279 -18.05 17.19 13.94
C ASN A 279 -17.33 16.28 14.95
N SER A 280 -17.41 16.54 16.25
CA SER A 280 -16.81 15.68 17.28
C SER A 280 -17.44 14.28 17.25
N LYS A 281 -16.64 13.22 17.32
CA LYS A 281 -17.14 11.86 17.55
C LYS A 281 -17.57 11.75 19.01
N ARG A 282 -18.62 10.96 19.30
CA ARG A 282 -19.16 10.78 20.67
C ARG A 282 -18.11 10.40 21.72
N GLU A 283 -17.01 9.78 21.31
CA GLU A 283 -15.94 9.33 22.20
C GLU A 283 -14.81 10.36 22.39
N THR A 284 -14.72 11.37 21.53
CA THR A 284 -13.79 12.49 21.69
C THR A 284 -14.58 13.69 22.20
N ASN A 285 -14.58 13.84 23.51
CA ASN A 285 -15.21 15.00 24.15
C ASN A 285 -14.60 16.28 23.57
N CYS A 286 -15.41 17.06 22.85
CA CYS A 286 -15.14 18.47 22.70
C CYS A 286 -15.36 19.08 24.09
N TYR A 287 -14.29 19.09 24.87
CA TYR A 287 -14.37 19.68 26.21
C TYR A 287 -14.53 21.18 26.05
N ILE A 288 -15.61 21.69 26.56
CA ILE A 288 -15.62 23.04 27.13
C ILE A 288 -14.82 22.85 28.42
N ASP A 289 -13.50 22.93 28.30
CA ASP A 289 -12.64 22.91 29.49
C ASP A 289 -12.71 24.24 30.25
N GLU A 290 -12.15 24.25 31.44
CA GLU A 290 -12.09 25.46 32.28
C GLU A 290 -11.31 26.60 31.58
N GLU A 291 -10.51 26.31 30.56
CA GLU A 291 -9.73 27.27 29.77
C GLU A 291 -10.54 27.88 28.61
N THR A 292 -11.69 27.32 28.27
CA THR A 292 -12.56 27.89 27.23
C THR A 292 -13.10 29.22 27.70
N GLU A 293 -12.71 30.30 27.06
CA GLU A 293 -13.11 31.64 27.42
C GLU A 293 -14.66 31.73 27.47
N GLN A 294 -15.23 32.20 28.58
CA GLN A 294 -16.69 32.33 28.75
C GLN A 294 -17.34 33.12 27.61
N SER A 295 -16.58 34.04 26.99
CA SER A 295 -17.03 34.84 25.85
C SER A 295 -17.36 33.99 24.59
N LEU A 296 -16.84 32.78 24.50
CA LEU A 296 -17.12 31.85 23.38
C LEU A 296 -18.43 31.07 23.59
N LEU A 297 -18.94 31.02 24.80
CA LEU A 297 -20.15 30.27 25.15
C LEU A 297 -21.42 31.07 24.82
N THR A 298 -21.68 31.24 23.55
CA THR A 298 -22.94 31.86 23.06
C THR A 298 -24.10 30.87 23.12
N VAL A 299 -25.32 31.36 22.97
CA VAL A 299 -26.52 30.51 22.89
C VAL A 299 -26.40 29.43 21.80
N GLU A 300 -25.82 29.75 20.62
CA GLU A 300 -25.68 28.80 19.56
C GLU A 300 -24.66 27.69 19.87
N VAL A 301 -23.54 28.01 20.53
CA VAL A 301 -22.58 27.04 21.05
C VAL A 301 -23.24 26.11 22.06
N CYS A 302 -24.00 26.67 23.00
CA CYS A 302 -24.71 25.88 23.99
C CYS A 302 -25.77 24.96 23.39
N LYS A 303 -26.51 25.46 22.37
CA LYS A 303 -27.46 24.62 21.58
C LYS A 303 -26.75 23.48 20.87
N ALA A 304 -25.61 23.74 20.24
CA ALA A 304 -24.80 22.69 19.56
C ALA A 304 -24.34 21.63 20.55
N PHE A 305 -23.88 22.07 21.73
CA PHE A 305 -23.44 21.17 22.80
C PHE A 305 -24.55 20.24 23.29
N ILE A 306 -25.74 20.79 23.59
CA ILE A 306 -26.90 20.00 24.02
C ILE A 306 -27.36 19.04 22.92
N ARG A 307 -27.45 19.53 21.68
CA ARG A 307 -27.80 18.70 20.51
C ARG A 307 -26.88 17.50 20.38
N ARG A 308 -25.59 17.70 20.65
CA ARG A 308 -24.58 16.64 20.47
C ARG A 308 -24.52 15.67 21.65
N ASN A 309 -24.53 16.17 22.89
CA ASN A 309 -24.27 15.39 24.09
C ASN A 309 -25.54 14.97 24.85
N GLY A 310 -26.67 15.61 24.57
CA GLY A 310 -27.96 15.28 25.18
C GLY A 310 -28.09 15.70 26.68
N ASN A 311 -27.06 16.34 27.24
CA ASN A 311 -27.06 16.83 28.62
C ASN A 311 -26.68 18.32 28.67
N CYS A 312 -27.02 18.97 29.75
CA CYS A 312 -26.80 20.38 29.96
C CYS A 312 -25.72 20.55 31.05
N PRO A 313 -24.49 20.93 30.68
CA PRO A 313 -23.47 21.33 31.68
C PRO A 313 -23.82 22.72 32.30
N GLU A 314 -22.96 23.16 33.20
CA GLU A 314 -23.06 24.52 33.75
C GLU A 314 -22.69 25.54 32.65
N PHE A 315 -23.70 26.23 32.13
CA PHE A 315 -23.51 27.33 31.17
C PHE A 315 -23.56 28.69 31.90
N PRO A 316 -22.93 29.73 31.34
CA PRO A 316 -22.98 31.07 31.90
C PRO A 316 -24.42 31.59 32.00
N GLU A 317 -24.69 32.40 33.04
CA GLU A 317 -26.05 32.93 33.31
C GLU A 317 -26.64 33.69 32.11
N ASN A 318 -25.83 34.40 31.36
CA ASN A 318 -26.24 35.23 30.22
C ASN A 318 -26.80 34.44 29.02
N VAL A 319 -26.61 33.13 28.94
CA VAL A 319 -27.18 32.29 27.89
C VAL A 319 -28.56 31.71 28.27
N TRP A 320 -28.96 31.75 29.53
CA TRP A 320 -30.24 31.24 30.03
C TRP A 320 -31.42 32.14 29.67
N THR A 321 -31.73 32.26 28.37
CA THR A 321 -32.93 32.92 27.87
C THR A 321 -34.10 31.95 27.84
N ARG A 322 -35.34 32.49 27.77
CA ARG A 322 -36.56 31.68 27.67
C ARG A 322 -36.49 30.77 26.43
N GLU A 323 -36.04 31.28 25.31
CA GLU A 323 -35.89 30.52 24.07
C GLU A 323 -34.89 29.35 24.22
N PHE A 324 -33.77 29.57 24.93
CA PHE A 324 -32.80 28.53 25.19
C PHE A 324 -33.32 27.44 26.11
N VAL A 325 -34.07 27.82 27.18
CA VAL A 325 -34.72 26.84 28.06
C VAL A 325 -35.74 26.00 27.28
N ASP A 326 -36.59 26.62 26.45
CA ASP A 326 -37.56 25.90 25.62
C ASP A 326 -36.86 24.91 24.67
N TYR A 327 -35.71 25.29 24.10
CA TYR A 327 -34.87 24.40 23.29
C TYR A 327 -34.33 23.20 24.08
N CYS A 328 -33.78 23.45 25.29
CA CYS A 328 -33.28 22.39 26.18
C CYS A 328 -34.35 21.37 26.51
N MET A 329 -35.55 21.85 26.84
CA MET A 329 -36.73 21.01 27.15
C MET A 329 -37.12 20.14 25.94
N ALA A 330 -37.15 20.74 24.75
CA ALA A 330 -37.49 20.02 23.51
C ALA A 330 -36.48 18.89 23.18
N VAL A 331 -35.18 19.15 23.30
CA VAL A 331 -34.13 18.16 23.06
C VAL A 331 -34.17 17.03 24.08
N SER A 332 -34.31 17.37 25.39
CA SER A 332 -34.43 16.38 26.46
C SER A 332 -35.62 15.45 26.24
N TYR A 333 -36.77 15.99 25.79
CA TYR A 333 -37.98 15.20 25.52
C TYR A 333 -37.77 14.23 24.34
N THR A 334 -37.05 14.63 23.27
CA THR A 334 -36.73 13.75 22.12
C THR A 334 -35.77 12.62 22.49
N HIS A 335 -34.81 12.91 23.39
CA HIS A 335 -33.89 11.86 23.88
C HIS A 335 -34.63 10.84 24.77
N LEU A 336 -35.54 11.25 25.63
CA LEU A 336 -36.37 10.35 26.45
C LEU A 336 -37.23 9.43 25.58
N ARG A 337 -37.90 9.97 24.56
CA ARG A 337 -38.69 9.15 23.63
C ARG A 337 -37.85 8.14 22.82
N ALA A 338 -36.64 8.51 22.42
CA ALA A 338 -35.76 7.58 21.70
C ALA A 338 -35.31 6.42 22.58
N HIS A 339 -35.14 6.64 23.90
CA HIS A 339 -34.84 5.57 24.85
C HIS A 339 -36.05 4.68 25.15
N GLU A 340 -37.27 5.22 25.20
CA GLU A 340 -38.48 4.40 25.40
C GLU A 340 -38.76 3.48 24.22
N THR A 341 -38.50 3.90 22.99
CA THR A 341 -38.70 3.07 21.78
C THR A 341 -37.68 1.94 21.64
N THR A 342 -36.49 2.07 22.22
CA THR A 342 -35.48 1.00 22.23
C THR A 342 -35.69 -0.04 23.32
N LEU A 343 -36.55 0.24 24.32
CA LEU A 343 -36.92 -0.71 25.36
C LEU A 343 -38.13 -1.60 24.98
N HIS A 344 -38.76 -1.34 23.85
CA HIS A 344 -39.95 -2.07 23.36
C HIS A 344 -39.67 -2.91 22.09
N LEU A 345 -38.41 -3.12 21.70
CA LEU A 345 -37.95 -4.03 20.68
C LEU A 345 -37.06 -5.11 21.32
#